data_402906aa2fbc70345d1b90ef66ab0abd
#
_entry.id   402906aa2fbc70345d1b90ef66ab0abd
#
_cell.length_a   1.000
_cell.length_b   1.000
_cell.length_c   1.000
_cell.angle_alpha   90.00
_cell.angle_beta   90.00
_cell.angle_gamma   90.00
#
_symmetry.space_group_name_H-M   'P 1'
#
loop_
_entity.id
_entity.type
_entity.pdbx_description
1 polymer ?
#
loop_
_entity_poly.entity_id
_entity_poly.type
_entity_poly.pdbx_seq_one_letter_code
_entity_poly.pdbx_strand_id
1 'polypeptide(L)'
;LDAMMPDICNNFYYDGSLYGLPLDSFIGVLMCNQSLFDEYGLEIPKTMDDLYAVSATFNENGITPIAMGEKDKWPGLFPFGALALRYGGVEKTITMLNGEGNFDQEFVQKTAEELQKMVDEGVFASDSVALTDDEATEEFRQGRAAMWYSGNWKVDLLCEEGSPLEGKLTMVNWPAVSGADGDQNSFVGGASATLVASATSAHKKEAVEFMTFMSEHFSNYAYEEGAILPTWKYSGDMELKPFQQTLLDLMQGADGFCLAWDTLLDPETADVHSTSLQGIYAQQMTADDYVEAMAATR
;
A
#
# COMPACT_ATOMS: atom_id res chain seq x y z
N LEU A 1 0.41 -2.75 -26.39
CA LEU A 1 -0.02 -2.06 -25.15
C LEU A 1 -1.55 -2.11 -24.94
N ASP A 2 -2.35 -2.20 -26.00
CA ASP A 2 -3.84 -2.22 -25.90
C ASP A 2 -4.38 -3.43 -25.10
N ALA A 3 -3.58 -4.49 -24.97
CA ALA A 3 -3.91 -5.66 -24.17
C ALA A 3 -3.50 -5.53 -22.69
N MET A 4 -2.81 -4.46 -22.30
CA MET A 4 -2.46 -4.18 -20.92
C MET A 4 -3.63 -3.51 -20.17
N MET A 5 -3.57 -3.54 -18.85
CA MET A 5 -4.50 -2.80 -18.01
C MET A 5 -4.35 -1.29 -18.28
N PRO A 6 -5.46 -0.53 -18.23
CA PRO A 6 -5.39 0.91 -18.43
C PRO A 6 -4.39 1.57 -17.49
N ASP A 7 -3.67 2.54 -17.99
CA ASP A 7 -2.75 3.42 -17.24
C ASP A 7 -1.59 2.71 -16.50
N ILE A 8 -1.49 1.39 -16.56
CA ILE A 8 -0.50 0.59 -15.82
C ILE A 8 0.95 0.95 -16.15
N CYS A 9 1.21 1.49 -17.34
CA CYS A 9 2.53 1.89 -17.78
C CYS A 9 2.83 3.39 -17.57
N ASN A 10 1.91 4.19 -17.02
CA ASN A 10 2.06 5.65 -16.96
C ASN A 10 3.36 6.11 -16.29
N ASN A 11 3.78 5.42 -15.23
CA ASN A 11 5.01 5.74 -14.48
C ASN A 11 6.31 5.41 -15.24
N PHE A 12 6.22 4.75 -16.41
CA PHE A 12 7.39 4.32 -17.20
C PHE A 12 7.55 5.07 -18.52
N TYR A 13 6.72 6.12 -18.73
CA TYR A 13 6.88 7.01 -19.88
C TYR A 13 7.77 8.20 -19.52
N TYR A 14 8.80 8.43 -20.35
CA TYR A 14 9.65 9.60 -20.28
C TYR A 14 9.79 10.17 -21.71
N ASP A 15 9.55 11.46 -21.88
CA ASP A 15 9.58 12.15 -23.17
C ASP A 15 8.75 11.43 -24.27
N GLY A 16 7.59 10.89 -23.90
CA GLY A 16 6.67 10.18 -24.77
C GLY A 16 7.13 8.77 -25.22
N SER A 17 8.19 8.25 -24.63
CA SER A 17 8.70 6.90 -24.89
C SER A 17 8.52 6.00 -23.68
N LEU A 18 8.15 4.74 -23.89
CA LEU A 18 8.01 3.74 -22.85
C LEU A 18 9.38 3.07 -22.58
N TYR A 19 9.84 3.11 -21.33
CA TYR A 19 11.13 2.57 -20.90
C TYR A 19 11.05 1.30 -20.06
N GLY A 20 9.88 0.94 -19.57
CA GLY A 20 9.70 -0.24 -18.71
C GLY A 20 8.40 -0.99 -19.00
N LEU A 21 8.42 -2.31 -18.80
CA LEU A 21 7.23 -3.15 -18.85
C LEU A 21 7.03 -3.83 -17.50
N PRO A 22 5.91 -3.55 -16.81
CA PRO A 22 5.63 -4.13 -15.50
C PRO A 22 5.32 -5.63 -15.63
N LEU A 23 5.74 -6.40 -14.62
CA LEU A 23 5.44 -7.82 -14.49
C LEU A 23 4.14 -8.03 -13.70
N ASP A 24 3.91 -7.18 -12.72
CA ASP A 24 2.78 -7.27 -11.80
C ASP A 24 2.31 -5.89 -11.37
N SER A 25 1.17 -5.89 -10.69
CA SER A 25 0.65 -4.73 -9.99
C SER A 25 0.17 -5.09 -8.59
N PHE A 26 0.03 -4.09 -7.73
CA PHE A 26 -0.47 -4.26 -6.38
C PHE A 26 -1.39 -3.11 -5.98
N ILE A 27 -2.18 -3.38 -4.94
CA ILE A 27 -2.90 -2.36 -4.16
C ILE A 27 -2.65 -2.59 -2.67
N GLY A 28 -2.52 -1.51 -1.91
CA GLY A 28 -2.54 -1.56 -0.47
C GLY A 28 -3.96 -1.84 0.02
N VAL A 29 -4.13 -2.88 0.82
CA VAL A 29 -5.44 -3.28 1.36
C VAL A 29 -5.38 -3.41 2.87
N LEU A 30 -6.43 -2.94 3.54
CA LEU A 30 -6.63 -3.20 4.96
C LEU A 30 -7.26 -4.60 5.10
N MET A 31 -6.45 -5.54 5.58
CA MET A 31 -6.84 -6.90 5.87
C MET A 31 -7.35 -6.98 7.30
N CYS A 32 -8.57 -7.49 7.48
CA CYS A 32 -9.25 -7.57 8.77
C CYS A 32 -9.58 -9.02 9.10
N ASN A 33 -9.26 -9.45 10.32
CA ASN A 33 -9.67 -10.74 10.84
C ASN A 33 -11.16 -10.70 11.23
N GLN A 34 -12.04 -11.10 10.33
CA GLN A 34 -13.50 -11.05 10.51
C GLN A 34 -13.94 -11.74 11.80
N SER A 35 -13.26 -12.82 12.21
CA SER A 35 -13.64 -13.54 13.43
C SER A 35 -13.47 -12.69 14.69
N LEU A 36 -12.46 -11.83 14.76
CA LEU A 36 -12.27 -10.90 15.89
C LEU A 36 -13.34 -9.80 15.87
N PHE A 37 -13.66 -9.26 14.70
CA PHE A 37 -14.74 -8.27 14.59
C PHE A 37 -16.09 -8.88 15.02
N ASP A 38 -16.41 -10.09 14.59
CA ASP A 38 -17.64 -10.79 14.98
C ASP A 38 -17.66 -11.10 16.49
N GLU A 39 -16.52 -11.53 17.07
CA GLU A 39 -16.40 -11.84 18.51
C GLU A 39 -16.69 -10.62 19.40
N TYR A 40 -16.21 -9.45 18.99
CA TYR A 40 -16.41 -8.20 19.75
C TYR A 40 -17.64 -7.40 19.27
N GLY A 41 -18.41 -7.90 18.30
CA GLY A 41 -19.60 -7.23 17.77
C GLY A 41 -19.29 -5.92 17.08
N LEU A 42 -18.13 -5.83 16.41
CA LEU A 42 -17.64 -4.64 15.71
C LEU A 42 -17.90 -4.75 14.20
N GLU A 43 -18.09 -3.63 13.55
CA GLU A 43 -18.07 -3.54 12.07
C GLU A 43 -16.68 -3.18 11.57
N ILE A 44 -16.35 -3.65 10.34
CA ILE A 44 -15.11 -3.26 9.65
C ILE A 44 -15.12 -1.74 9.44
N PRO A 45 -14.05 -1.02 9.83
CA PRO A 45 -14.01 0.43 9.80
C PRO A 45 -14.07 0.97 8.36
N LYS A 46 -14.92 1.98 8.12
CA LYS A 46 -15.08 2.68 6.84
C LYS A 46 -14.52 4.09 6.87
N THR A 47 -14.44 4.67 8.06
CA THR A 47 -13.90 6.00 8.30
C THR A 47 -12.79 5.94 9.35
N MET A 48 -11.97 7.00 9.42
CA MET A 48 -10.96 7.10 10.48
C MET A 48 -11.59 7.12 11.87
N ASP A 49 -12.77 7.73 12.03
CA ASP A 49 -13.49 7.71 13.31
C ASP A 49 -13.90 6.28 13.72
N ASP A 50 -14.36 5.47 12.74
CA ASP A 50 -14.64 4.04 12.99
C ASP A 50 -13.35 3.30 13.38
N LEU A 51 -12.23 3.58 12.68
CA LEU A 51 -10.94 2.95 12.98
C LEU A 51 -10.50 3.23 14.43
N TYR A 52 -10.60 4.47 14.90
CA TYR A 52 -10.29 4.81 16.28
C TYR A 52 -11.21 4.09 17.26
N ALA A 53 -12.51 4.03 16.98
CA ALA A 53 -13.48 3.37 17.86
C ALA A 53 -13.21 1.85 17.99
N VAL A 54 -12.94 1.15 16.87
CA VAL A 54 -12.62 -0.28 16.93
C VAL A 54 -11.25 -0.52 17.56
N SER A 55 -10.26 0.37 17.32
CA SER A 55 -8.92 0.29 17.92
C SER A 55 -8.98 0.42 19.45
N ALA A 56 -9.77 1.35 19.97
CA ALA A 56 -9.97 1.49 21.42
C ALA A 56 -10.53 0.18 22.02
N THR A 57 -11.53 -0.42 21.37
CA THR A 57 -12.13 -1.68 21.85
C THR A 57 -11.11 -2.83 21.82
N PHE A 58 -10.32 -2.98 20.76
CA PHE A 58 -9.30 -4.02 20.70
C PHE A 58 -8.21 -3.82 21.75
N ASN A 59 -7.74 -2.58 21.96
CA ASN A 59 -6.75 -2.26 22.98
C ASN A 59 -7.26 -2.60 24.40
N GLU A 60 -8.52 -2.29 24.74
CA GLU A 60 -9.14 -2.65 26.01
C GLU A 60 -9.17 -4.18 26.26
N ASN A 61 -9.14 -4.97 25.18
CA ASN A 61 -9.14 -6.43 25.21
C ASN A 61 -7.76 -7.05 24.98
N GLY A 62 -6.69 -6.25 24.92
CA GLY A 62 -5.31 -6.72 24.76
C GLY A 62 -4.98 -7.24 23.38
N ILE A 63 -5.74 -6.81 22.36
CA ILE A 63 -5.50 -7.15 20.93
C ILE A 63 -4.91 -5.91 20.25
N THR A 64 -3.82 -6.08 19.53
CA THR A 64 -3.25 -5.00 18.71
C THR A 64 -4.24 -4.64 17.59
N PRO A 65 -4.63 -3.35 17.44
CA PRO A 65 -5.57 -3.00 16.38
C PRO A 65 -5.01 -3.24 14.98
N ILE A 66 -3.85 -2.66 14.64
CA ILE A 66 -3.17 -2.87 13.36
C ILE A 66 -1.75 -3.38 13.63
N ALA A 67 -1.41 -4.56 13.08
CA ALA A 67 -0.04 -5.07 13.08
C ALA A 67 0.87 -4.16 12.22
N MET A 68 2.06 -3.84 12.72
CA MET A 68 3.02 -2.97 12.04
C MET A 68 4.45 -3.46 12.29
N GLY A 69 5.22 -3.64 11.20
CA GLY A 69 6.61 -4.07 11.23
C GLY A 69 7.57 -2.97 10.81
N GLU A 70 7.61 -1.87 11.58
CA GLU A 70 8.29 -0.63 11.21
C GLU A 70 9.82 -0.69 11.38
N LYS A 71 10.38 -1.81 11.88
CA LYS A 71 11.83 -2.07 11.85
C LYS A 71 12.37 -2.05 10.42
N ASP A 72 11.58 -2.50 9.46
CA ASP A 72 11.94 -2.53 8.05
C ASP A 72 11.70 -1.19 7.34
N LYS A 73 11.13 -0.19 8.02
CA LYS A 73 10.80 1.19 7.58
C LYS A 73 9.72 1.27 6.50
N TRP A 74 9.73 0.37 5.51
CA TRP A 74 8.80 0.45 4.38
C TRP A 74 7.32 0.19 4.73
N PRO A 75 6.94 -0.65 5.74
CA PRO A 75 5.53 -0.87 6.05
C PRO A 75 4.78 0.40 6.47
N GLY A 76 5.46 1.29 7.21
CA GLY A 76 4.89 2.56 7.64
C GLY A 76 4.61 3.56 6.51
N LEU A 77 5.24 3.38 5.34
CA LEU A 77 4.98 4.20 4.15
C LEU A 77 3.56 4.00 3.62
N PHE A 78 2.96 2.81 3.81
CA PHE A 78 1.64 2.48 3.31
C PHE A 78 0.51 3.27 3.98
N PRO A 79 0.37 3.28 5.34
CA PRO A 79 -0.61 4.13 6.01
C PRO A 79 -0.42 5.61 5.69
N PHE A 80 0.83 6.10 5.68
CA PHE A 80 1.12 7.48 5.32
C PHE A 80 0.67 7.81 3.89
N GLY A 81 1.02 6.96 2.92
CA GLY A 81 0.60 7.14 1.53
C GLY A 81 -0.93 7.14 1.38
N ALA A 82 -1.63 6.22 2.06
CA ALA A 82 -3.08 6.18 2.04
C ALA A 82 -3.70 7.46 2.60
N LEU A 83 -3.22 7.94 3.75
CA LEU A 83 -3.66 9.21 4.34
C LEU A 83 -3.38 10.40 3.42
N ALA A 84 -2.20 10.44 2.76
CA ALA A 84 -1.87 11.49 1.80
C ALA A 84 -2.86 11.55 0.64
N LEU A 85 -3.35 10.41 0.15
CA LEU A 85 -4.40 10.36 -0.86
C LEU A 85 -5.74 10.87 -0.32
N ARG A 86 -6.07 10.62 0.95
CA ARG A 86 -7.31 11.11 1.59
C ARG A 86 -7.30 12.63 1.76
N TYR A 87 -6.14 13.23 2.05
CA TYR A 87 -6.00 14.68 2.25
C TYR A 87 -5.65 15.45 0.97
N GLY A 88 -4.78 14.90 0.13
CA GLY A 88 -4.25 15.59 -1.06
C GLY A 88 -4.86 15.14 -2.38
N GLY A 89 -5.32 13.90 -2.44
CA GLY A 89 -5.72 13.26 -3.70
C GLY A 89 -4.52 12.78 -4.53
N VAL A 90 -4.80 11.97 -5.55
CA VAL A 90 -3.77 11.35 -6.41
C VAL A 90 -3.00 12.39 -7.21
N GLU A 91 -3.70 13.29 -7.91
CA GLU A 91 -3.07 14.28 -8.81
C GLU A 91 -2.08 15.19 -8.05
N LYS A 92 -2.53 15.78 -6.94
CA LYS A 92 -1.70 16.71 -6.16
C LYS A 92 -0.49 15.98 -5.55
N THR A 93 -0.69 14.76 -5.06
CA THR A 93 0.38 13.93 -4.48
C THR A 93 1.43 13.61 -5.54
N ILE A 94 1.06 13.10 -6.71
CA ILE A 94 1.99 12.77 -7.79
C ILE A 94 2.71 14.02 -8.31
N THR A 95 2.00 15.13 -8.50
CA THR A 95 2.58 16.40 -8.93
C THR A 95 3.69 16.84 -7.99
N MET A 96 3.45 16.79 -6.67
CA MET A 96 4.45 17.12 -5.66
C MET A 96 5.64 16.15 -5.70
N LEU A 97 5.38 14.83 -5.77
CA LEU A 97 6.45 13.82 -5.81
C LEU A 97 7.34 13.96 -7.04
N ASN A 98 6.79 14.38 -8.17
CA ASN A 98 7.53 14.68 -9.41
C ASN A 98 8.34 15.99 -9.37
N GLY A 99 8.37 16.69 -8.24
CA GLY A 99 9.18 17.88 -8.05
C GLY A 99 8.48 19.20 -8.34
N GLU A 100 7.17 19.19 -8.54
CA GLU A 100 6.37 20.38 -8.73
C GLU A 100 5.77 20.84 -7.38
N GLY A 101 6.59 21.50 -6.57
CA GLY A 101 6.23 21.99 -5.24
C GLY A 101 7.12 21.42 -4.14
N ASN A 102 6.86 21.85 -2.92
CA ASN A 102 7.61 21.48 -1.73
C ASN A 102 6.75 20.56 -0.84
N PHE A 103 7.35 19.93 0.17
CA PHE A 103 6.68 19.05 1.13
C PHE A 103 5.99 19.81 2.29
N ASP A 104 6.09 21.13 2.38
CA ASP A 104 5.42 21.99 3.37
C ASP A 104 3.95 22.30 3.04
N GLN A 105 3.32 21.50 2.16
CA GLN A 105 1.91 21.67 1.80
C GLN A 105 0.99 21.22 2.94
N GLU A 106 -0.15 21.90 3.07
CA GLU A 106 -1.16 21.63 4.10
C GLU A 106 -1.60 20.15 4.16
N PHE A 107 -1.76 19.50 3.00
CA PHE A 107 -2.16 18.09 3.00
C PHE A 107 -1.07 17.16 3.53
N VAL A 108 0.22 17.49 3.36
CA VAL A 108 1.35 16.73 3.93
C VAL A 108 1.36 16.90 5.44
N GLN A 109 1.17 18.12 5.93
CA GLN A 109 1.05 18.41 7.36
C GLN A 109 -0.10 17.62 7.99
N LYS A 110 -1.31 17.68 7.40
CA LYS A 110 -2.47 16.93 7.89
C LYS A 110 -2.25 15.42 7.87
N THR A 111 -1.55 14.90 6.85
CA THR A 111 -1.19 13.50 6.75
C THR A 111 -0.28 13.07 7.90
N ALA A 112 0.75 13.85 8.20
CA ALA A 112 1.67 13.58 9.28
C ALA A 112 1.00 13.70 10.66
N GLU A 113 0.14 14.70 10.86
CA GLU A 113 -0.65 14.89 12.08
C GLU A 113 -1.59 13.70 12.33
N GLU A 114 -2.27 13.21 11.29
CA GLU A 114 -3.17 12.05 11.42
C GLU A 114 -2.39 10.77 11.74
N LEU A 115 -1.22 10.55 11.09
CA LEU A 115 -0.36 9.42 11.42
C LEU A 115 0.13 9.50 12.88
N GLN A 116 0.61 10.67 13.33
CA GLN A 116 1.02 10.86 14.71
C GLN A 116 -0.13 10.57 15.68
N LYS A 117 -1.33 11.07 15.41
CA LYS A 117 -2.52 10.78 16.19
C LYS A 117 -2.81 9.28 16.25
N MET A 118 -2.70 8.55 15.15
CA MET A 118 -2.88 7.08 15.15
C MET A 118 -1.89 6.39 16.08
N VAL A 119 -0.63 6.82 16.07
CA VAL A 119 0.40 6.29 16.99
C VAL A 119 0.07 6.62 18.45
N ASP A 120 -0.30 7.87 18.72
CA ASP A 120 -0.60 8.36 20.07
C ASP A 120 -1.83 7.70 20.67
N GLU A 121 -2.84 7.38 19.84
CA GLU A 121 -4.06 6.66 20.24
C GLU A 121 -3.91 5.13 20.24
N GLY A 122 -2.70 4.60 19.98
CA GLY A 122 -2.39 3.18 20.06
C GLY A 122 -3.05 2.33 18.97
N VAL A 123 -3.25 2.88 17.78
CA VAL A 123 -3.70 2.11 16.60
C VAL A 123 -2.65 1.08 16.21
N PHE A 124 -1.37 1.38 16.44
CA PHE A 124 -0.25 0.47 16.28
C PHE A 124 0.33 0.09 17.64
N ALA A 125 0.91 -1.11 17.75
CA ALA A 125 1.60 -1.50 18.97
C ALA A 125 2.82 -0.59 19.23
N SER A 126 3.10 -0.30 20.50
CA SER A 126 4.23 0.56 20.91
C SER A 126 5.61 -0.02 20.56
N ASP A 127 5.70 -1.32 20.30
CA ASP A 127 6.90 -2.04 19.87
C ASP A 127 6.97 -2.25 18.36
N SER A 128 6.10 -1.62 17.57
CA SER A 128 6.04 -1.73 16.10
C SER A 128 7.40 -1.48 15.43
N VAL A 129 8.21 -0.56 15.95
CA VAL A 129 9.57 -0.26 15.44
C VAL A 129 10.60 -1.36 15.74
N ALA A 130 10.27 -2.33 16.56
CA ALA A 130 11.15 -3.47 16.86
C ALA A 130 10.82 -4.71 16.02
N LEU A 131 9.62 -4.76 15.41
CA LEU A 131 9.15 -5.88 14.60
C LEU A 131 9.50 -5.67 13.13
N THR A 132 9.90 -6.76 12.46
CA THR A 132 9.98 -6.83 11.01
C THR A 132 8.57 -7.00 10.40
N ASP A 133 8.44 -6.78 9.08
CA ASP A 133 7.18 -7.02 8.36
C ASP A 133 6.71 -8.47 8.48
N ASP A 134 7.64 -9.44 8.43
CA ASP A 134 7.29 -10.86 8.60
C ASP A 134 6.82 -11.18 10.01
N GLU A 135 7.41 -10.59 11.05
CA GLU A 135 6.96 -10.73 12.43
C GLU A 135 5.58 -10.11 12.63
N ALA A 136 5.33 -8.92 12.09
CA ALA A 136 4.01 -8.27 12.14
C ALA A 136 2.95 -9.07 11.35
N THR A 137 3.31 -9.63 10.20
CA THR A 137 2.45 -10.54 9.44
C THR A 137 2.03 -11.75 10.28
N GLU A 138 2.96 -12.32 11.04
CA GLU A 138 2.68 -13.47 11.90
C GLU A 138 1.82 -13.08 13.11
N GLU A 139 2.01 -11.90 13.71
CA GLU A 139 1.10 -11.36 14.74
C GLU A 139 -0.35 -11.30 14.24
N PHE A 140 -0.56 -10.77 13.03
CA PHE A 140 -1.87 -10.72 12.41
C PHE A 140 -2.41 -12.13 12.10
N ARG A 141 -1.59 -13.00 11.48
CA ARG A 141 -1.98 -14.36 11.10
C ARG A 141 -2.43 -15.20 12.28
N GLN A 142 -1.80 -15.00 13.44
CA GLN A 142 -2.13 -15.70 14.69
C GLN A 142 -3.29 -15.06 15.48
N GLY A 143 -3.90 -13.99 14.97
CA GLY A 143 -5.00 -13.29 15.63
C GLY A 143 -4.58 -12.48 16.87
N ARG A 144 -3.30 -12.15 17.02
CA ARG A 144 -2.84 -11.21 18.05
C ARG A 144 -3.04 -9.75 17.64
N ALA A 145 -3.20 -9.51 16.34
CA ALA A 145 -3.65 -8.24 15.80
C ALA A 145 -4.96 -8.44 15.03
N ALA A 146 -5.83 -7.44 15.08
CA ALA A 146 -7.14 -7.49 14.43
C ALA A 146 -7.09 -7.13 12.96
N MET A 147 -6.16 -6.28 12.57
CA MET A 147 -5.98 -5.78 11.21
C MET A 147 -4.50 -5.74 10.80
N TRP A 148 -4.26 -5.70 9.50
CA TRP A 148 -2.95 -5.47 8.91
C TRP A 148 -3.10 -4.73 7.59
N TYR A 149 -2.37 -3.64 7.40
CA TYR A 149 -2.38 -2.85 6.16
C TYR A 149 -1.09 -3.05 5.39
N SER A 150 -1.18 -3.67 4.23
CA SER A 150 -0.04 -3.96 3.37
C SER A 150 -0.49 -4.17 1.92
N GLY A 151 0.43 -4.40 1.01
CA GLY A 151 0.08 -4.80 -0.35
C GLY A 151 -0.50 -6.22 -0.40
N ASN A 152 -1.25 -6.49 -1.47
CA ASN A 152 -1.98 -7.75 -1.64
C ASN A 152 -1.11 -9.00 -1.83
N TRP A 153 0.21 -8.89 -1.95
CA TRP A 153 1.13 -9.99 -2.27
C TRP A 153 1.26 -11.10 -1.21
N LYS A 154 0.72 -10.90 0.00
CA LYS A 154 0.67 -11.92 1.05
C LYS A 154 -0.73 -12.48 1.29
N VAL A 155 -1.73 -12.06 0.52
CA VAL A 155 -3.13 -12.46 0.74
C VAL A 155 -3.34 -13.96 0.50
N ASP A 156 -2.67 -14.54 -0.50
CA ASP A 156 -2.72 -15.97 -0.77
C ASP A 156 -2.21 -16.80 0.41
N LEU A 157 -1.06 -16.43 1.02
CA LEU A 157 -0.51 -17.04 2.23
C LEU A 157 -1.49 -16.97 3.41
N LEU A 158 -2.19 -15.84 3.55
CA LEU A 158 -3.17 -15.66 4.63
C LEU A 158 -4.45 -16.47 4.40
N CYS A 159 -4.82 -16.71 3.13
CA CYS A 159 -6.03 -17.43 2.73
C CYS A 159 -5.81 -18.90 2.39
N GLU A 160 -4.57 -19.41 2.43
CA GLU A 160 -4.26 -20.80 2.08
C GLU A 160 -4.96 -21.82 2.99
N GLU A 161 -5.13 -23.06 2.49
CA GLU A 161 -5.70 -24.15 3.26
C GLU A 161 -4.88 -24.42 4.53
N GLY A 162 -5.54 -24.42 5.68
CA GLY A 162 -4.92 -24.61 6.99
C GLY A 162 -4.36 -23.34 7.62
N SER A 163 -4.45 -22.19 6.97
CA SER A 163 -4.16 -20.89 7.60
C SER A 163 -5.17 -20.61 8.72
N PRO A 164 -4.77 -20.04 9.87
CA PRO A 164 -5.70 -19.58 10.90
C PRO A 164 -6.76 -18.56 10.39
N LEU A 165 -6.45 -17.86 9.30
CA LEU A 165 -7.32 -16.87 8.66
C LEU A 165 -8.07 -17.41 7.44
N GLU A 166 -7.98 -18.70 7.13
CA GLU A 166 -8.74 -19.32 6.03
C GLU A 166 -10.24 -19.04 6.18
N GLY A 167 -10.83 -18.40 5.17
CA GLY A 167 -12.25 -18.03 5.15
C GLY A 167 -12.68 -16.94 6.16
N LYS A 168 -11.72 -16.28 6.81
CA LYS A 168 -11.96 -15.27 7.86
C LYS A 168 -11.38 -13.90 7.52
N LEU A 169 -10.79 -13.75 6.34
CA LEU A 169 -10.16 -12.52 5.92
C LEU A 169 -11.17 -11.64 5.18
N THR A 170 -11.39 -10.43 5.67
CA THR A 170 -12.08 -9.35 4.96
C THR A 170 -11.07 -8.32 4.51
N MET A 171 -11.13 -7.90 3.25
CA MET A 171 -10.22 -6.91 2.68
C MET A 171 -11.02 -5.68 2.25
N VAL A 172 -10.55 -4.52 2.64
CA VAL A 172 -11.16 -3.23 2.31
C VAL A 172 -10.08 -2.20 1.96
N ASN A 173 -10.50 -1.08 1.37
CA ASN A 173 -9.62 0.07 1.24
C ASN A 173 -9.29 0.69 2.60
N TRP A 174 -8.23 1.50 2.67
CA TRP A 174 -7.95 2.34 3.83
C TRP A 174 -9.15 3.22 4.16
N PRO A 175 -9.52 3.39 5.45
CA PRO A 175 -10.67 4.18 5.85
C PRO A 175 -10.66 5.60 5.29
N ALA A 176 -11.85 6.13 5.02
CA ALA A 176 -12.02 7.49 4.55
C ALA A 176 -11.81 8.51 5.68
N VAL A 177 -11.28 9.67 5.34
CA VAL A 177 -11.17 10.83 6.25
C VAL A 177 -12.35 11.75 6.01
N SER A 178 -13.25 11.84 6.99
CA SER A 178 -14.47 12.65 6.88
C SER A 178 -14.13 14.14 6.68
N GLY A 179 -14.65 14.73 5.60
CA GLY A 179 -14.46 16.16 5.32
C GLY A 179 -13.10 16.54 4.73
N ALA A 180 -12.22 15.57 4.41
CA ALA A 180 -11.02 15.85 3.66
C ALA A 180 -11.31 16.00 2.15
N ASP A 181 -10.50 16.81 1.47
CA ASP A 181 -10.70 17.20 0.08
C ASP A 181 -10.08 16.22 -0.93
N GLY A 182 -9.34 15.22 -0.48
CA GLY A 182 -8.66 14.26 -1.35
C GLY A 182 -9.54 13.09 -1.79
N ASP A 183 -8.94 12.14 -2.48
CA ASP A 183 -9.64 11.01 -3.09
C ASP A 183 -9.90 9.90 -2.05
N GLN A 184 -11.15 9.75 -1.63
CA GLN A 184 -11.52 8.85 -0.53
C GLN A 184 -11.53 7.36 -0.93
N ASN A 185 -11.48 7.03 -2.21
CA ASN A 185 -11.44 5.65 -2.71
C ASN A 185 -10.22 5.35 -3.61
N SER A 186 -9.14 6.12 -3.47
CA SER A 186 -7.87 5.82 -4.12
C SER A 186 -7.01 4.89 -3.29
N PHE A 187 -6.06 4.23 -3.93
CA PHE A 187 -5.19 3.23 -3.30
C PHE A 187 -3.71 3.61 -3.41
N VAL A 188 -2.94 3.28 -2.37
CA VAL A 188 -1.51 3.09 -2.54
C VAL A 188 -1.32 1.87 -3.42
N GLY A 189 -0.70 2.01 -4.57
CA GLY A 189 -0.58 0.91 -5.50
C GLY A 189 -0.23 1.36 -6.92
N GLY A 190 -0.18 0.39 -7.82
CA GLY A 190 0.17 0.57 -9.21
C GLY A 190 1.05 -0.56 -9.72
N ALA A 191 1.76 -0.31 -10.81
CA ALA A 191 2.74 -1.26 -11.35
C ALA A 191 3.92 -1.41 -10.38
N SER A 192 4.31 -2.65 -10.14
CA SER A 192 5.38 -3.03 -9.21
C SER A 192 6.65 -3.45 -9.94
N ALA A 193 7.02 -4.74 -9.87
CA ALA A 193 8.22 -5.24 -10.50
C ALA A 193 8.22 -4.95 -12.01
N THR A 194 9.26 -4.25 -12.48
CA THR A 194 9.32 -3.75 -13.85
C THR A 194 10.61 -4.14 -14.54
N LEU A 195 10.50 -4.65 -15.75
CA LEU A 195 11.63 -4.96 -16.62
C LEU A 195 12.04 -3.75 -17.43
N VAL A 196 13.35 -3.50 -17.48
CA VAL A 196 13.97 -2.46 -18.32
C VAL A 196 15.13 -3.04 -19.11
N ALA A 197 15.37 -2.52 -20.31
CA ALA A 197 16.53 -2.91 -21.12
C ALA A 197 17.62 -1.84 -21.05
N SER A 198 18.87 -2.27 -20.82
CA SER A 198 20.00 -1.33 -20.82
C SER A 198 20.16 -0.63 -22.17
N ALA A 199 20.31 0.69 -22.14
CA ALA A 199 20.59 1.50 -23.33
C ALA A 199 21.90 1.12 -24.05
N THR A 200 22.83 0.50 -23.34
CA THR A 200 24.13 0.05 -23.88
C THR A 200 24.15 -1.43 -24.30
N SER A 201 23.03 -2.17 -24.15
CA SER A 201 22.98 -3.57 -24.58
C SER A 201 23.23 -3.72 -26.07
N ALA A 202 24.04 -4.71 -26.43
CA ALA A 202 24.25 -5.13 -27.83
C ALA A 202 23.04 -5.92 -28.38
N HIS A 203 22.13 -6.36 -27.49
CA HIS A 203 20.98 -7.23 -27.78
C HIS A 203 19.66 -6.58 -27.41
N LYS A 204 19.50 -5.28 -27.73
CA LYS A 204 18.28 -4.51 -27.33
C LYS A 204 17.00 -5.11 -27.87
N LYS A 205 17.02 -5.60 -29.13
CA LYS A 205 15.83 -6.16 -29.75
C LYS A 205 15.38 -7.43 -29.02
N GLU A 206 16.31 -8.33 -28.77
CA GLU A 206 16.06 -9.59 -28.06
C GLU A 206 15.65 -9.32 -26.60
N ALA A 207 16.25 -8.29 -25.96
CA ALA A 207 15.86 -7.88 -24.62
C ALA A 207 14.41 -7.39 -24.58
N VAL A 208 13.99 -6.55 -25.53
CA VAL A 208 12.61 -6.05 -25.59
C VAL A 208 11.62 -7.18 -25.91
N GLU A 209 11.97 -8.10 -26.83
CA GLU A 209 11.14 -9.29 -27.11
C GLU A 209 10.98 -10.16 -25.85
N PHE A 210 12.06 -10.39 -25.09
CA PHE A 210 12.03 -11.15 -23.85
C PHE A 210 11.20 -10.43 -22.76
N MET A 211 11.39 -9.11 -22.59
CA MET A 211 10.62 -8.32 -21.65
C MET A 211 9.11 -8.37 -21.93
N THR A 212 8.73 -8.24 -23.21
CA THR A 212 7.32 -8.32 -23.63
C THR A 212 6.73 -9.69 -23.31
N PHE A 213 7.47 -10.76 -23.68
CA PHE A 213 7.07 -12.13 -23.38
C PHE A 213 6.91 -12.35 -21.86
N MET A 214 7.90 -11.93 -21.08
CA MET A 214 7.87 -12.09 -19.62
C MET A 214 6.75 -11.28 -18.99
N SER A 215 6.56 -10.01 -19.38
CA SER A 215 5.52 -9.17 -18.84
C SER A 215 4.13 -9.78 -19.02
N GLU A 216 3.83 -10.28 -20.23
CA GLU A 216 2.54 -10.91 -20.54
C GLU A 216 2.36 -12.25 -19.81
N HIS A 217 3.31 -13.17 -19.99
CA HIS A 217 3.16 -14.54 -19.49
C HIS A 217 3.34 -14.65 -17.98
N PHE A 218 4.28 -13.93 -17.40
CA PHE A 218 4.47 -13.91 -15.94
C PHE A 218 3.27 -13.30 -15.23
N SER A 219 2.76 -12.17 -15.74
CA SER A 219 1.59 -11.52 -15.17
C SER A 219 0.37 -12.46 -15.10
N ASN A 220 0.08 -13.15 -16.21
CA ASN A 220 -1.03 -14.10 -16.28
C ASN A 220 -0.80 -15.32 -15.38
N TYR A 221 0.39 -15.92 -15.43
CA TYR A 221 0.74 -17.07 -14.61
C TYR A 221 0.66 -16.77 -13.11
N ALA A 222 1.27 -15.68 -12.68
CA ALA A 222 1.28 -15.31 -11.27
C ALA A 222 -0.12 -14.92 -10.75
N TYR A 223 -0.97 -14.36 -11.62
CA TYR A 223 -2.37 -14.13 -11.30
C TYR A 223 -3.16 -15.44 -11.16
N GLU A 224 -2.92 -16.42 -12.02
CA GLU A 224 -3.54 -17.76 -11.93
C GLU A 224 -3.12 -18.48 -10.64
N GLU A 225 -1.87 -18.35 -10.21
CA GLU A 225 -1.39 -18.91 -8.94
C GLU A 225 -1.93 -18.18 -7.70
N GLY A 226 -2.35 -16.93 -7.83
CA GLY A 226 -3.24 -16.30 -6.87
C GLY A 226 -2.74 -15.10 -6.08
N ALA A 227 -1.46 -14.73 -6.17
CA ALA A 227 -0.90 -13.76 -5.23
C ALA A 227 -0.87 -12.31 -5.72
N ILE A 228 -0.86 -12.07 -7.03
CA ILE A 228 -0.65 -10.73 -7.60
C ILE A 228 -1.80 -10.29 -8.51
N LEU A 229 -1.91 -8.99 -8.71
CA LEU A 229 -2.84 -8.42 -9.68
C LEU A 229 -2.19 -8.35 -11.07
N PRO A 230 -2.95 -8.64 -12.14
CA PRO A 230 -2.39 -8.67 -13.48
C PRO A 230 -2.12 -7.28 -14.03
N THR A 231 -1.07 -7.15 -14.84
CA THR A 231 -0.77 -5.94 -15.62
C THR A 231 -1.30 -6.01 -17.04
N TRP A 232 -1.71 -7.20 -17.46
CA TRP A 232 -2.35 -7.48 -18.74
C TRP A 232 -3.82 -7.85 -18.53
N LYS A 233 -4.68 -7.51 -19.49
CA LYS A 233 -6.09 -7.94 -19.47
C LYS A 233 -6.13 -9.45 -19.51
N TYR A 234 -6.52 -10.06 -18.40
CA TYR A 234 -6.62 -11.50 -18.32
C TYR A 234 -7.75 -12.02 -19.21
N SER A 235 -7.45 -13.01 -20.04
CA SER A 235 -8.38 -13.62 -20.99
C SER A 235 -8.56 -15.13 -20.79
N GLY A 236 -8.07 -15.69 -19.69
CA GLY A 236 -8.21 -17.11 -19.36
C GLY A 236 -9.58 -17.45 -18.80
N ASP A 237 -9.86 -18.75 -18.73
CA ASP A 237 -11.13 -19.32 -18.22
C ASP A 237 -11.01 -19.75 -16.74
N MET A 238 -10.10 -19.16 -15.97
CA MET A 238 -9.88 -19.50 -14.58
C MET A 238 -11.06 -19.09 -13.70
N GLU A 239 -11.52 -19.99 -12.84
CA GLU A 239 -12.42 -19.65 -11.74
C GLU A 239 -11.62 -18.91 -10.66
N LEU A 240 -11.99 -17.64 -10.41
CA LEU A 240 -11.31 -16.82 -9.42
C LEU A 240 -11.57 -17.34 -8.01
N LYS A 241 -10.53 -17.37 -7.20
CA LYS A 241 -10.67 -17.56 -5.75
C LYS A 241 -11.42 -16.35 -5.16
N PRO A 242 -12.18 -16.51 -4.05
CA PRO A 242 -12.93 -15.40 -3.48
C PRO A 242 -12.11 -14.14 -3.19
N PHE A 243 -10.88 -14.29 -2.70
CA PHE A 243 -10.00 -13.15 -2.43
C PHE A 243 -9.52 -12.45 -3.70
N GLN A 244 -9.31 -13.18 -4.81
CA GLN A 244 -8.94 -12.60 -6.09
C GLN A 244 -10.08 -11.74 -6.66
N GLN A 245 -11.32 -12.22 -6.55
CA GLN A 245 -12.50 -11.43 -6.96
C GLN A 245 -12.59 -10.15 -6.13
N THR A 246 -12.42 -10.24 -4.82
CA THR A 246 -12.44 -9.06 -3.94
C THR A 246 -11.35 -8.04 -4.33
N LEU A 247 -10.11 -8.49 -4.59
CA LEU A 247 -9.03 -7.60 -5.01
C LEU A 247 -9.31 -6.92 -6.35
N LEU A 248 -9.86 -7.66 -7.31
CA LEU A 248 -10.28 -7.10 -8.60
C LEU A 248 -11.39 -6.07 -8.45
N ASP A 249 -12.40 -6.36 -7.62
CA ASP A 249 -13.52 -5.45 -7.39
C ASP A 249 -13.03 -4.15 -6.74
N LEU A 250 -12.12 -4.24 -5.76
CA LEU A 250 -11.48 -3.08 -5.14
C LEU A 250 -10.69 -2.26 -6.16
N MET A 251 -9.87 -2.91 -6.99
CA MET A 251 -9.08 -2.25 -8.02
C MET A 251 -9.95 -1.57 -9.09
N GLN A 252 -11.02 -2.24 -9.54
CA GLN A 252 -11.93 -1.70 -10.56
C GLN A 252 -12.79 -0.55 -10.03
N GLY A 253 -13.08 -0.54 -8.73
CA GLY A 253 -13.82 0.52 -8.06
C GLY A 253 -12.97 1.72 -7.63
N ALA A 254 -11.65 1.68 -7.81
CA ALA A 254 -10.75 2.73 -7.37
C ALA A 254 -10.89 4.02 -8.20
N ASP A 255 -10.80 5.17 -7.52
CA ASP A 255 -10.75 6.48 -8.18
C ASP A 255 -9.36 6.77 -8.76
N GLY A 256 -8.31 6.13 -8.24
CA GLY A 256 -6.95 6.28 -8.73
C GLY A 256 -5.91 5.55 -7.87
N PHE A 257 -4.66 5.63 -8.31
CA PHE A 257 -3.53 4.95 -7.69
C PHE A 257 -2.32 5.88 -7.57
N CYS A 258 -1.58 5.74 -6.48
CA CYS A 258 -0.27 6.34 -6.32
C CYS A 258 0.66 5.32 -5.66
N LEU A 259 1.85 5.14 -6.20
CA LEU A 259 2.88 4.30 -5.57
C LEU A 259 3.28 4.86 -4.21
N ALA A 260 3.85 4.03 -3.34
CA ALA A 260 4.48 4.50 -2.12
C ALA A 260 5.57 5.54 -2.47
N TRP A 261 5.69 6.58 -1.65
CA TRP A 261 6.46 7.78 -1.99
C TRP A 261 7.94 7.49 -2.25
N ASP A 262 8.53 6.55 -1.53
CA ASP A 262 9.93 6.15 -1.68
C ASP A 262 10.27 5.66 -3.10
N THR A 263 9.29 5.10 -3.83
CA THR A 263 9.49 4.64 -5.22
C THR A 263 9.50 5.79 -6.24
N LEU A 264 9.00 6.96 -5.87
CA LEU A 264 8.89 8.15 -6.74
C LEU A 264 9.89 9.25 -6.35
N LEU A 265 10.46 9.17 -5.16
CA LEU A 265 11.46 10.11 -4.65
C LEU A 265 12.88 9.70 -5.09
N ASP A 266 13.79 10.67 -5.13
CA ASP A 266 15.21 10.34 -5.20
C ASP A 266 15.68 9.64 -3.90
N PRO A 267 16.79 8.86 -3.95
CA PRO A 267 17.18 8.01 -2.83
C PRO A 267 17.47 8.77 -1.52
N GLU A 268 17.96 10.01 -1.58
CA GLU A 268 18.27 10.82 -0.40
C GLU A 268 16.96 11.29 0.26
N THR A 269 16.05 11.84 -0.51
CA THR A 269 14.71 12.24 -0.04
C THR A 269 13.90 11.05 0.46
N ALA A 270 13.99 9.87 -0.20
CA ALA A 270 13.32 8.64 0.22
C ALA A 270 13.84 8.13 1.57
N ASP A 271 15.15 8.23 1.85
CA ASP A 271 15.71 7.86 3.16
C ASP A 271 15.27 8.83 4.27
N VAL A 272 15.22 10.13 3.99
CA VAL A 272 14.66 11.12 4.94
C VAL A 272 13.21 10.79 5.23
N HIS A 273 12.40 10.52 4.21
CA HIS A 273 10.99 10.16 4.36
C HIS A 273 10.79 8.93 5.26
N SER A 274 11.43 7.81 4.93
CA SER A 274 11.27 6.57 5.66
C SER A 274 11.81 6.65 7.10
N THR A 275 12.96 7.32 7.29
CA THR A 275 13.55 7.48 8.62
C THR A 275 12.72 8.39 9.52
N SER A 276 12.16 9.47 8.96
CA SER A 276 11.32 10.41 9.72
C SER A 276 9.98 9.77 10.09
N LEU A 277 9.37 8.97 9.21
CA LEU A 277 8.19 8.19 9.57
C LEU A 277 8.46 7.19 10.69
N GLN A 278 9.56 6.43 10.61
CA GLN A 278 9.97 5.55 11.71
C GLN A 278 10.13 6.34 13.02
N GLY A 279 10.60 7.59 12.96
CA GLY A 279 10.65 8.50 14.09
C GLY A 279 9.29 8.83 14.68
N ILE A 280 8.26 9.02 13.85
CA ILE A 280 6.86 9.21 14.32
C ILE A 280 6.35 7.93 14.99
N TYR A 281 6.51 6.76 14.36
CA TYR A 281 6.12 5.47 14.95
C TYR A 281 6.81 5.18 16.28
N ALA A 282 8.06 5.61 16.43
CA ALA A 282 8.83 5.51 17.67
C ALA A 282 8.48 6.58 18.72
N GLN A 283 7.57 7.51 18.40
CA GLN A 283 7.26 8.69 19.24
C GLN A 283 8.50 9.56 19.56
N GLN A 284 9.45 9.61 18.63
CA GLN A 284 10.69 10.39 18.73
C GLN A 284 10.71 11.63 17.82
N MET A 285 9.74 11.70 16.89
CA MET A 285 9.51 12.84 16.01
C MET A 285 8.03 13.21 16.04
N THR A 286 7.77 14.51 15.90
CA THR A 286 6.41 15.04 15.71
C THR A 286 6.08 15.16 14.22
N ALA A 287 4.81 15.41 13.90
CA ALA A 287 4.37 15.74 12.55
C ALA A 287 5.10 16.97 12.00
N ASP A 288 5.32 17.99 12.84
CA ASP A 288 6.05 19.21 12.46
C ASP A 288 7.51 18.90 12.12
N ASP A 289 8.20 18.08 12.96
CA ASP A 289 9.58 17.65 12.69
C ASP A 289 9.70 16.89 11.36
N TYR A 290 8.71 16.04 11.05
CA TYR A 290 8.66 15.32 9.77
C TYR A 290 8.55 16.28 8.59
N VAL A 291 7.59 17.24 8.65
CA VAL A 291 7.37 18.19 7.56
C VAL A 291 8.59 19.09 7.37
N GLU A 292 9.22 19.55 8.47
CA GLU A 292 10.47 20.33 8.41
C GLU A 292 11.60 19.52 7.76
N ALA A 293 11.78 18.26 8.16
CA ALA A 293 12.81 17.38 7.58
C ALA A 293 12.59 17.15 6.08
N MET A 294 11.35 16.89 5.66
CA MET A 294 11.00 16.69 4.25
C MET A 294 11.17 17.99 3.46
N ALA A 295 10.73 19.14 3.98
CA ALA A 295 10.87 20.43 3.32
C ALA A 295 12.34 20.83 3.11
N ALA A 296 13.23 20.38 3.97
CA ALA A 296 14.67 20.64 3.85
C ALA A 296 15.35 19.85 2.72
N THR A 297 14.68 18.85 2.11
CA THR A 297 15.22 18.08 0.98
C THR A 297 15.06 18.77 -0.39
N ARG A 298 14.28 19.87 -0.46
CA ARG A 298 14.02 20.64 -1.70
C ARG A 298 14.12 22.15 -1.51
#